data_b817edcc02c6442da5e1a44043e38185
#
_entry.id   b817edcc02c6442da5e1a44043e38185
#
_cell.length_a   1.000
_cell.length_b   1.000
_cell.length_c   1.000
_cell.angle_alpha   90.00
_cell.angle_beta   90.00
_cell.angle_gamma   90.00
#
_symmetry.space_group_name_H-M   'P 1'
#
loop_
_entity.id
_entity.type
_entity.pdbx_description
1 polymer ?
#
loop_
_entity_poly.entity_id
_entity_poly.type
_entity_poly.pdbx_seq_one_letter_code
_entity_poly.pdbx_strand_id
1 'polypeptide(L)'
;LKLIQTDAAISPGNSGGALVNADGEVIGINSAKIAASGVEGIAFSIPINTVQEVIDQLLKHGYVVRPYLGVGIFDKQTAARAGYTLNADKGVYVEHMELNGPAYQAGIERGDLILKIDGTETNTVADLRAAVADHKVGDKVQIVIERNGKKQTVTATLQEMPQDN
;
A
#
# COMPACT_ATOMS: atom_id res chain seq x y z
N LEU A 1 5.16 -5.02 4.41
CA LEU A 1 6.57 -4.60 4.40
C LEU A 1 7.37 -5.52 5.31
N LYS A 2 8.44 -6.15 4.80
CA LYS A 2 9.39 -6.90 5.64
C LYS A 2 10.29 -5.87 6.33
N LEU A 3 10.53 -6.05 7.64
CA LEU A 3 11.36 -5.16 8.45
C LEU A 3 12.41 -5.97 9.20
N ILE A 4 13.54 -5.34 9.51
CA ILE A 4 14.55 -5.88 10.42
C ILE A 4 14.12 -5.46 11.82
N GLN A 5 13.86 -6.45 12.69
CA GLN A 5 13.67 -6.21 14.12
C GLN A 5 15.04 -6.17 14.80
N THR A 6 15.24 -5.21 15.69
CA THR A 6 16.50 -5.04 16.44
C THR A 6 16.19 -4.56 17.87
N ASP A 7 17.07 -4.86 18.79
CA ASP A 7 17.10 -4.34 20.16
C ASP A 7 18.02 -3.10 20.28
N ALA A 8 18.67 -2.70 19.20
CA ALA A 8 19.41 -1.45 19.16
C ALA A 8 18.48 -0.26 19.45
N ALA A 9 18.92 0.69 20.27
CA ALA A 9 18.12 1.82 20.69
C ALA A 9 17.81 2.76 19.51
N ILE A 10 16.62 2.63 18.93
CA ILE A 10 16.11 3.54 17.90
C ILE A 10 15.18 4.54 18.56
N SER A 11 15.55 5.81 18.52
CA SER A 11 14.84 6.91 19.15
C SER A 11 14.73 8.12 18.22
N PRO A 12 13.90 9.11 18.53
CA PRO A 12 13.92 10.39 17.83
C PRO A 12 15.32 10.97 17.84
N GLY A 13 15.89 11.23 16.64
CA GLY A 13 17.25 11.73 16.46
C GLY A 13 18.14 10.78 15.66
N ASN A 14 17.91 9.46 15.70
CA ASN A 14 18.63 8.50 14.82
C ASN A 14 17.71 7.90 13.72
N SER A 15 16.46 8.34 13.63
CA SER A 15 15.56 8.00 12.52
C SER A 15 16.10 8.54 11.19
N GLY A 16 16.14 7.71 10.16
CA GLY A 16 16.80 7.98 8.88
C GLY A 16 18.29 7.65 8.87
N GLY A 17 18.90 7.36 10.03
CA GLY A 17 20.27 6.89 10.14
C GLY A 17 20.43 5.41 9.76
N ALA A 18 21.66 5.00 9.52
CA ALA A 18 21.99 3.64 9.16
C ALA A 18 21.91 2.67 10.35
N LEU A 19 21.38 1.46 10.12
CA LEU A 19 21.62 0.29 10.95
C LEU A 19 22.81 -0.46 10.35
N VAL A 20 23.87 -0.67 11.13
CA VAL A 20 25.11 -1.32 10.69
C VAL A 20 25.32 -2.64 11.42
N ASN A 21 25.89 -3.63 10.73
CA ASN A 21 26.32 -4.88 11.34
C ASN A 21 27.72 -4.76 11.98
N ALA A 22 28.22 -5.87 12.55
CA ALA A 22 29.53 -5.91 13.19
C ALA A 22 30.72 -5.71 12.22
N ASP A 23 30.49 -5.92 10.93
CA ASP A 23 31.48 -5.74 9.86
C ASP A 23 31.49 -4.30 9.31
N GLY A 24 30.63 -3.42 9.83
CA GLY A 24 30.49 -2.03 9.39
C GLY A 24 29.64 -1.83 8.14
N GLU A 25 28.92 -2.86 7.70
CA GLU A 25 28.04 -2.78 6.53
C GLU A 25 26.67 -2.22 6.92
N VAL A 26 26.08 -1.36 6.06
CA VAL A 26 24.72 -0.86 6.24
C VAL A 26 23.74 -1.96 5.84
N ILE A 27 22.96 -2.43 6.81
CA ILE A 27 21.95 -3.49 6.62
C ILE A 27 20.53 -2.96 6.60
N GLY A 28 20.31 -1.72 7.05
CA GLY A 28 18.98 -1.09 7.06
C GLY A 28 19.02 0.39 7.38
N ILE A 29 17.85 1.02 7.28
CA ILE A 29 17.61 2.43 7.66
C ILE A 29 16.62 2.46 8.84
N ASN A 30 16.99 3.15 9.90
CA ASN A 30 16.21 3.26 11.12
C ASN A 30 14.92 4.05 10.90
N SER A 31 13.80 3.57 11.45
CA SER A 31 12.51 4.27 11.36
C SER A 31 11.83 4.34 12.73
N ALA A 32 11.83 5.52 13.35
CA ALA A 32 11.18 5.76 14.64
C ALA A 32 9.65 5.63 14.58
N LYS A 33 9.04 5.74 13.39
CA LYS A 33 7.58 5.56 13.21
C LYS A 33 7.09 4.13 13.39
N ILE A 34 8.01 3.16 13.35
CA ILE A 34 7.69 1.74 13.41
C ILE A 34 7.93 1.19 14.83
N ALA A 35 8.49 1.99 15.72
CA ALA A 35 8.61 1.63 17.14
C ALA A 35 7.21 1.49 17.75
N ALA A 36 6.92 0.33 18.31
CA ALA A 36 5.64 0.09 19.00
C ALA A 36 5.57 0.98 20.24
N SER A 37 4.56 1.85 20.30
CA SER A 37 4.34 2.73 21.46
C SER A 37 4.17 1.89 22.73
N GLY A 38 5.03 2.10 23.71
CA GLY A 38 4.94 1.44 25.03
C GLY A 38 5.67 0.11 25.16
N VAL A 39 6.43 -0.32 24.15
CA VAL A 39 7.31 -1.49 24.24
C VAL A 39 8.76 -1.02 24.14
N GLU A 40 9.49 -1.09 25.23
CA GLU A 40 10.93 -0.83 25.24
C GLU A 40 11.71 -2.04 24.70
N GLY A 41 12.81 -1.79 23.97
CA GLY A 41 13.73 -2.83 23.50
C GLY A 41 13.32 -3.53 22.20
N ILE A 42 12.26 -3.06 21.51
CA ILE A 42 11.91 -3.55 20.17
C ILE A 42 11.85 -2.37 19.21
N ALA A 43 12.73 -2.38 18.23
CA ALA A 43 12.78 -1.39 17.17
C ALA A 43 12.82 -2.05 15.79
N PHE A 44 12.52 -1.28 14.76
CA PHE A 44 12.45 -1.77 13.40
C PHE A 44 13.21 -0.86 12.45
N SER A 45 13.90 -1.50 11.50
CA SER A 45 14.60 -0.82 10.41
C SER A 45 14.14 -1.36 9.06
N ILE A 46 14.15 -0.51 8.06
CA ILE A 46 13.84 -0.88 6.67
C ILE A 46 15.06 -1.57 6.09
N PRO A 47 14.96 -2.80 5.54
CA PRO A 47 16.10 -3.51 4.98
C PRO A 47 16.78 -2.73 3.86
N ILE A 48 18.10 -2.76 3.80
CA ILE A 48 18.87 -1.99 2.81
C ILE A 48 18.52 -2.35 1.37
N ASN A 49 18.18 -3.62 1.09
CA ASN A 49 17.77 -4.04 -0.25
C ASN A 49 16.50 -3.32 -0.72
N THR A 50 15.51 -3.13 0.19
CA THR A 50 14.30 -2.33 -0.11
C THR A 50 14.64 -0.85 -0.29
N VAL A 51 15.57 -0.33 0.53
CA VAL A 51 16.04 1.06 0.43
C VAL A 51 16.76 1.30 -0.89
N GLN A 52 17.57 0.35 -1.35
CA GLN A 52 18.31 0.45 -2.61
C GLN A 52 17.36 0.64 -3.81
N GLU A 53 16.28 -0.15 -3.87
CA GLU A 53 15.27 -0.01 -4.92
C GLU A 53 14.63 1.39 -4.95
N VAL A 54 14.41 1.98 -3.78
CA VAL A 54 13.87 3.34 -3.64
C VAL A 54 14.91 4.38 -4.07
N ILE A 55 16.17 4.23 -3.62
CA ILE A 55 17.26 5.14 -3.98
C ILE A 55 17.48 5.15 -5.49
N ASP A 56 17.51 3.99 -6.13
CA ASP A 56 17.72 3.88 -7.58
C ASP A 56 16.62 4.62 -8.37
N GLN A 57 15.36 4.55 -7.89
CA GLN A 57 14.27 5.31 -8.50
C GLN A 57 14.42 6.82 -8.26
N LEU A 58 14.76 7.24 -7.04
CA LEU A 58 14.98 8.65 -6.73
C LEU A 58 16.11 9.26 -7.55
N LEU A 59 17.24 8.53 -7.72
CA LEU A 59 18.36 8.98 -8.53
C LEU A 59 18.02 9.07 -10.03
N LYS A 60 17.19 8.15 -10.52
CA LYS A 60 16.82 8.07 -11.93
C LYS A 60 15.68 9.01 -12.31
N HIS A 61 14.68 9.16 -11.46
CA HIS A 61 13.43 9.84 -11.77
C HIS A 61 13.15 11.07 -10.90
N GLY A 62 13.87 11.23 -9.77
CA GLY A 62 13.60 12.27 -8.77
C GLY A 62 12.44 11.93 -7.82
N TYR A 63 11.73 10.84 -8.05
CA TYR A 63 10.61 10.36 -7.24
C TYR A 63 10.47 8.84 -7.31
N VAL A 64 9.64 8.27 -6.42
CA VAL A 64 9.33 6.84 -6.40
C VAL A 64 8.11 6.56 -7.24
N VAL A 65 8.28 5.77 -8.31
CA VAL A 65 7.20 5.30 -9.18
C VAL A 65 6.34 4.30 -8.41
N ARG A 66 5.05 4.56 -8.30
CA ARG A 66 4.11 3.68 -7.59
C ARG A 66 2.98 3.25 -8.51
N PRO A 67 2.64 1.95 -8.52
CA PRO A 67 1.46 1.49 -9.23
C PRO A 67 0.20 2.06 -8.58
N TYR A 68 -0.80 2.32 -9.39
CA TYR A 68 -1.99 3.04 -9.00
C TYR A 68 -3.23 2.49 -9.70
N LEU A 69 -4.32 2.36 -8.95
CA LEU A 69 -5.59 1.85 -9.44
C LEU A 69 -6.62 2.97 -9.72
N GLY A 70 -6.48 4.13 -9.10
CA GLY A 70 -7.35 5.28 -9.34
C GLY A 70 -8.71 5.16 -8.70
N VAL A 71 -8.76 4.76 -7.42
CA VAL A 71 -10.00 4.60 -6.65
C VAL A 71 -9.93 5.30 -5.31
N GLY A 72 -11.00 6.03 -4.96
CA GLY A 72 -11.29 6.41 -3.60
C GLY A 72 -12.13 5.33 -2.94
N ILE A 73 -11.68 4.86 -1.78
CA ILE A 73 -12.16 3.62 -1.17
C ILE A 73 -12.39 3.75 0.34
N PHE A 74 -13.35 2.96 0.82
CA PHE A 74 -13.58 2.76 2.24
C PHE A 74 -13.65 1.27 2.58
N ASP A 75 -13.09 0.87 3.71
CA ASP A 75 -13.46 -0.33 4.44
C ASP A 75 -14.44 0.03 5.58
N LYS A 76 -14.93 -0.98 6.30
CA LYS A 76 -15.89 -0.78 7.40
C LYS A 76 -15.36 0.19 8.47
N GLN A 77 -14.06 0.12 8.78
CA GLN A 77 -13.43 0.96 9.80
C GLN A 77 -13.24 2.42 9.32
N THR A 78 -12.73 2.59 8.11
CA THR A 78 -12.49 3.93 7.55
C THR A 78 -13.80 4.65 7.24
N ALA A 79 -14.84 3.93 6.77
CA ALA A 79 -16.18 4.46 6.61
C ALA A 79 -16.76 4.95 7.94
N ALA A 80 -16.69 4.15 8.99
CA ALA A 80 -17.18 4.53 10.32
C ALA A 80 -16.48 5.79 10.87
N ARG A 81 -15.17 5.92 10.65
CA ARG A 81 -14.41 7.14 11.01
C ARG A 81 -14.86 8.38 10.22
N ALA A 82 -15.31 8.18 8.98
CA ALA A 82 -15.86 9.24 8.12
C ALA A 82 -17.35 9.51 8.36
N GLY A 83 -18.00 8.82 9.32
CA GLY A 83 -19.41 9.00 9.64
C GLY A 83 -20.36 8.22 8.74
N TYR A 84 -19.87 7.27 7.95
CA TYR A 84 -20.68 6.42 7.06
C TYR A 84 -20.86 5.02 7.65
N THR A 85 -22.01 4.40 7.38
CA THR A 85 -22.27 2.99 7.70
C THR A 85 -22.17 2.15 6.44
N LEU A 86 -21.19 1.23 6.40
CA LEU A 86 -21.10 0.22 5.36
C LEU A 86 -21.74 -1.09 5.85
N ASN A 87 -22.73 -1.57 5.11
CA ASN A 87 -23.41 -2.84 5.37
C ASN A 87 -22.68 -4.04 4.72
N ALA A 88 -21.37 -3.95 4.53
CA ALA A 88 -20.56 -5.01 3.98
C ALA A 88 -19.57 -5.50 5.05
N ASP A 89 -19.54 -6.81 5.30
CA ASP A 89 -18.61 -7.42 6.26
C ASP A 89 -17.26 -7.77 5.62
N LYS A 90 -17.17 -7.78 4.29
CA LYS A 90 -15.98 -8.09 3.53
C LYS A 90 -15.86 -7.17 2.32
N GLY A 91 -14.62 -6.95 1.89
CA GLY A 91 -14.33 -6.15 0.72
C GLY A 91 -14.15 -4.67 1.02
N VAL A 92 -13.68 -3.96 0.02
CA VAL A 92 -13.41 -2.53 0.05
C VAL A 92 -14.39 -1.81 -0.88
N TYR A 93 -15.16 -0.90 -0.32
CA TYR A 93 -16.17 -0.14 -1.04
C TYR A 93 -15.54 0.94 -1.92
N VAL A 94 -15.96 1.02 -3.18
CA VAL A 94 -15.56 2.07 -4.13
C VAL A 94 -16.48 3.27 -3.98
N GLU A 95 -15.93 4.37 -3.49
CA GLU A 95 -16.65 5.63 -3.31
C GLU A 95 -16.58 6.50 -4.58
N HIS A 96 -15.42 6.58 -5.21
CA HIS A 96 -15.23 7.22 -6.51
C HIS A 96 -14.07 6.59 -7.28
N MET A 97 -14.03 6.84 -8.59
CA MET A 97 -12.90 6.52 -9.45
C MET A 97 -12.38 7.80 -10.08
N GLU A 98 -11.09 7.85 -10.31
CA GLU A 98 -10.53 8.91 -11.13
C GLU A 98 -10.91 8.74 -12.59
N LEU A 99 -11.33 9.83 -13.20
CA LEU A 99 -11.72 9.84 -14.60
C LEU A 99 -10.53 9.43 -15.47
N ASN A 100 -10.75 8.46 -16.36
CA ASN A 100 -9.72 7.84 -17.20
C ASN A 100 -8.63 7.08 -16.44
N GLY A 101 -8.76 6.88 -15.13
CA GLY A 101 -7.87 6.04 -14.34
C GLY A 101 -8.06 4.54 -14.63
N PRO A 102 -7.16 3.68 -14.12
CA PRO A 102 -7.19 2.23 -14.34
C PRO A 102 -8.51 1.57 -13.98
N ALA A 103 -9.07 1.90 -12.82
CA ALA A 103 -10.35 1.35 -12.37
C ALA A 103 -11.51 1.77 -13.26
N TYR A 104 -11.55 3.04 -13.65
CA TYR A 104 -12.56 3.57 -14.58
C TYR A 104 -12.50 2.85 -15.92
N GLN A 105 -11.31 2.68 -16.49
CA GLN A 105 -11.11 1.96 -17.76
C GLN A 105 -11.45 0.48 -17.67
N ALA A 106 -11.29 -0.14 -16.50
CA ALA A 106 -11.66 -1.52 -16.23
C ALA A 106 -13.19 -1.72 -16.03
N GLY A 107 -13.97 -0.62 -15.98
CA GLY A 107 -15.41 -0.69 -15.78
C GLY A 107 -15.81 -0.89 -14.31
N ILE A 108 -14.95 -0.55 -13.36
CA ILE A 108 -15.31 -0.45 -11.95
C ILE A 108 -16.22 0.78 -11.78
N GLU A 109 -17.21 0.68 -10.91
CA GLU A 109 -18.20 1.75 -10.68
C GLU A 109 -18.30 2.08 -9.19
N ARG A 110 -18.79 3.29 -8.90
CA ARG A 110 -19.16 3.66 -7.54
C ARG A 110 -20.21 2.69 -7.00
N GLY A 111 -19.98 2.19 -5.79
CA GLY A 111 -20.85 1.20 -5.16
C GLY A 111 -20.37 -0.23 -5.27
N ASP A 112 -19.34 -0.51 -6.08
CA ASP A 112 -18.71 -1.83 -6.12
C ASP A 112 -18.00 -2.13 -4.80
N LEU A 113 -17.96 -3.41 -4.45
CA LEU A 113 -17.07 -3.94 -3.41
C LEU A 113 -15.92 -4.69 -4.07
N ILE A 114 -14.70 -4.22 -3.90
CA ILE A 114 -13.51 -4.95 -4.33
C ILE A 114 -13.25 -6.05 -3.30
N LEU A 115 -13.31 -7.31 -3.75
CA LEU A 115 -13.17 -8.47 -2.88
C LEU A 115 -11.79 -9.11 -2.97
N LYS A 116 -11.16 -9.09 -4.16
CA LYS A 116 -9.85 -9.72 -4.41
C LYS A 116 -9.09 -9.00 -5.52
N ILE A 117 -7.76 -9.03 -5.42
CA ILE A 117 -6.83 -8.71 -6.51
C ILE A 117 -5.92 -9.93 -6.72
N ASP A 118 -5.85 -10.47 -7.94
CA ASP A 118 -5.06 -11.64 -8.34
C ASP A 118 -5.16 -12.81 -7.32
N GLY A 119 -6.40 -13.07 -6.87
CA GLY A 119 -6.69 -14.13 -5.91
C GLY A 119 -6.47 -13.75 -4.44
N THR A 120 -5.76 -12.68 -4.13
CA THR A 120 -5.55 -12.18 -2.76
C THR A 120 -6.78 -11.43 -2.26
N GLU A 121 -7.30 -11.83 -1.10
CA GLU A 121 -8.46 -11.16 -0.48
C GLU A 121 -8.10 -9.74 -0.02
N THR A 122 -9.02 -8.80 -0.27
CA THR A 122 -8.90 -7.40 0.10
C THR A 122 -10.07 -7.00 0.98
N ASN A 123 -9.92 -7.16 2.29
CA ASN A 123 -10.98 -6.85 3.27
C ASN A 123 -10.83 -5.46 3.88
N THR A 124 -9.63 -4.89 3.81
CA THR A 124 -9.31 -3.56 4.32
C THR A 124 -8.67 -2.68 3.23
N VAL A 125 -8.71 -1.36 3.45
CA VAL A 125 -7.99 -0.39 2.60
C VAL A 125 -6.49 -0.72 2.57
N ALA A 126 -5.93 -1.20 3.69
CA ALA A 126 -4.53 -1.60 3.77
C ALA A 126 -4.23 -2.83 2.90
N ASP A 127 -5.11 -3.85 2.89
CA ASP A 127 -4.95 -5.03 2.05
C ASP A 127 -4.96 -4.66 0.57
N LEU A 128 -5.92 -3.81 0.15
CA LEU A 128 -6.01 -3.37 -1.24
C LEU A 128 -4.76 -2.61 -1.67
N ARG A 129 -4.29 -1.68 -0.82
CA ARG A 129 -3.06 -0.92 -1.10
C ARG A 129 -1.83 -1.82 -1.18
N ALA A 130 -1.72 -2.80 -0.29
CA ALA A 130 -0.62 -3.78 -0.32
C ALA A 130 -0.67 -4.61 -1.59
N ALA A 131 -1.85 -5.14 -1.95
CA ALA A 131 -2.02 -5.92 -3.17
C ALA A 131 -1.67 -5.15 -4.44
N VAL A 132 -2.04 -3.85 -4.52
CA VAL A 132 -1.63 -3.00 -5.65
C VAL A 132 -0.13 -2.72 -5.63
N ALA A 133 0.47 -2.47 -4.45
CA ALA A 133 1.89 -2.15 -4.31
C ALA A 133 2.83 -3.32 -4.63
N ASP A 134 2.34 -4.57 -4.60
CA ASP A 134 3.10 -5.76 -4.98
C ASP A 134 3.29 -5.90 -6.51
N HIS A 135 2.66 -5.02 -7.31
CA HIS A 135 2.73 -4.98 -8.77
C HIS A 135 3.58 -3.82 -9.27
N LYS A 136 3.75 -3.76 -10.59
CA LYS A 136 4.44 -2.68 -11.30
C LYS A 136 3.48 -1.86 -12.15
N VAL A 137 3.89 -0.65 -12.49
CA VAL A 137 3.19 0.16 -13.49
C VAL A 137 3.17 -0.61 -14.82
N GLY A 138 1.98 -0.69 -15.43
CA GLY A 138 1.72 -1.44 -16.66
C GLY A 138 1.25 -2.88 -16.45
N ASP A 139 1.33 -3.43 -15.23
CA ASP A 139 0.81 -4.77 -14.95
C ASP A 139 -0.70 -4.81 -15.09
N LYS A 140 -1.19 -5.95 -15.59
CA LYS A 140 -2.63 -6.25 -15.67
C LYS A 140 -3.01 -7.10 -14.47
N VAL A 141 -3.94 -6.62 -13.67
CA VAL A 141 -4.44 -7.30 -12.46
C VAL A 141 -5.90 -7.71 -12.65
N GLN A 142 -6.24 -8.91 -12.18
CA GLN A 142 -7.61 -9.39 -12.13
C GLN A 142 -8.26 -8.98 -10.81
N ILE A 143 -9.34 -8.23 -10.90
CA ILE A 143 -10.05 -7.71 -9.73
C ILE A 143 -11.43 -8.37 -9.67
N VAL A 144 -11.70 -9.07 -8.57
CA VAL A 144 -13.02 -9.61 -8.29
C VAL A 144 -13.81 -8.53 -7.54
N ILE A 145 -14.88 -8.08 -8.14
CA ILE A 145 -15.80 -7.11 -7.55
C ILE A 145 -17.18 -7.75 -7.31
N GLU A 146 -17.92 -7.18 -6.37
CA GLU A 146 -19.36 -7.46 -6.20
C GLU A 146 -20.14 -6.19 -6.51
N ARG A 147 -21.06 -6.30 -7.47
CA ARG A 147 -22.01 -5.25 -7.88
C ARG A 147 -23.42 -5.79 -7.80
N ASN A 148 -24.30 -5.14 -7.04
CA ASN A 148 -25.70 -5.56 -6.86
C ASN A 148 -25.83 -7.04 -6.43
N GLY A 149 -24.97 -7.50 -5.53
CA GLY A 149 -24.94 -8.87 -5.02
C GLY A 149 -24.38 -9.93 -5.99
N LYS A 150 -23.89 -9.51 -7.17
CA LYS A 150 -23.30 -10.41 -8.17
C LYS A 150 -21.78 -10.20 -8.26
N LYS A 151 -21.04 -11.29 -8.17
CA LYS A 151 -19.58 -11.26 -8.36
C LYS A 151 -19.24 -11.28 -9.84
N GLN A 152 -18.26 -10.46 -10.21
CA GLN A 152 -17.70 -10.40 -11.55
C GLN A 152 -16.20 -10.12 -11.46
N THR A 153 -15.47 -10.51 -12.49
CA THR A 153 -14.04 -10.24 -12.59
C THR A 153 -13.79 -9.23 -13.69
N VAL A 154 -13.08 -8.17 -13.37
CA VAL A 154 -12.61 -7.16 -14.33
C VAL A 154 -11.09 -7.17 -14.36
N THR A 155 -10.52 -6.70 -15.45
CA THR A 155 -9.05 -6.58 -15.59
C THR A 155 -8.68 -5.10 -15.68
N ALA A 156 -7.85 -4.64 -14.76
CA ALA A 156 -7.31 -3.29 -14.77
C ALA A 156 -5.83 -3.32 -15.17
N THR A 157 -5.38 -2.33 -15.95
CA THR A 157 -3.96 -2.10 -16.19
C THR A 157 -3.50 -0.99 -15.27
N LEU A 158 -2.61 -1.30 -14.32
CA LEU A 158 -2.12 -0.33 -13.35
C LEU A 158 -1.32 0.78 -14.05
N GLN A 159 -1.55 2.01 -13.64
CA GLN A 159 -0.85 3.19 -14.13
C GLN A 159 0.09 3.73 -13.05
N GLU A 160 0.91 4.68 -13.41
CA GLU A 160 1.71 5.44 -12.46
C GLU A 160 0.83 6.39 -11.67
N MET A 161 1.03 6.44 -10.33
CA MET A 161 0.33 7.39 -9.47
C MET A 161 0.69 8.82 -9.90
N PRO A 162 -0.31 9.68 -10.16
CA PRO A 162 -0.06 11.09 -10.48
C PRO A 162 0.78 11.75 -9.38
N GLN A 163 1.76 12.56 -9.79
CA GLN A 163 2.54 13.35 -8.86
C GLN A 163 1.74 14.62 -8.52
N ASP A 164 1.57 14.89 -7.22
CA ASP A 164 1.04 16.16 -6.77
C ASP A 164 2.07 17.25 -7.11
N ASN A 165 1.70 18.20 -7.96
CA ASN A 165 2.51 19.37 -8.31
C ASN A 165 2.47 20.43 -7.19
#